data_21536138f6c41befcd81623ce54489c4
#
_entry.id   21536138f6c41befcd81623ce54489c4
#
_cell.length_a   1.000
_cell.length_b   1.000
_cell.length_c   1.000
_cell.angle_alpha   90.00
_cell.angle_beta   90.00
_cell.angle_gamma   90.00
#
_symmetry.space_group_name_H-M   'P 1'
#
loop_
_entity.id
_entity.type
_entity.pdbx_description
1 polymer ?
#
loop_
_entity_poly.entity_id
_entity_poly.type
_entity_poly.pdbx_seq_one_letter_code
_entity_poly.pdbx_strand_id
1 'polypeptide(L)'
;MSKIGGLLEENDIFNVRSLTEADLPSLTQLFNYNDEAEMLRSNKEALDKGEVEIFGLYAGEKLIGELHVKYISDDERETVKGKRVYLFAFRVHSDFRGKGLGRRLMKKVIDILSDRGYTEFTVGAEEDNERALHIYRAFGFDKAIARKYEEYQGDGYEYDLYLKSVNKEDNTSLNFKLCK
;
A
#
# COMPACT_ATOMS: atom_id res chain seq x y z
N MET A 1 18.46 -9.02 -42.77
CA MET A 1 17.63 -7.99 -42.15
C MET A 1 16.75 -8.66 -41.08
N SER A 2 17.19 -8.65 -39.86
CA SER A 2 16.56 -9.34 -38.74
C SER A 2 15.75 -8.35 -37.94
N LYS A 3 14.41 -8.48 -37.92
CA LYS A 3 13.52 -7.74 -37.06
C LYS A 3 13.54 -8.39 -35.68
N ILE A 4 14.27 -7.80 -34.73
CA ILE A 4 14.11 -8.09 -33.30
C ILE A 4 13.19 -6.98 -32.75
N GLY A 5 11.91 -7.21 -32.90
CA GLY A 5 10.88 -6.46 -32.14
C GLY A 5 10.50 -7.29 -30.94
N GLY A 6 11.27 -7.23 -29.87
CA GLY A 6 10.84 -7.76 -28.58
C GLY A 6 9.64 -6.93 -28.09
N LEU A 7 8.46 -7.53 -28.06
CA LEU A 7 7.33 -7.05 -27.28
C LEU A 7 7.78 -7.06 -25.82
N LEU A 8 8.08 -5.87 -25.29
CA LEU A 8 8.19 -5.69 -23.85
C LEU A 8 6.80 -6.07 -23.29
N GLU A 9 6.75 -7.11 -22.47
CA GLU A 9 5.51 -7.49 -21.81
C GLU A 9 5.04 -6.29 -20.94
N GLU A 10 3.74 -6.02 -20.92
CA GLU A 10 3.15 -4.94 -20.10
C GLU A 10 3.58 -5.01 -18.62
N ASN A 11 4.06 -6.17 -18.18
CA ASN A 11 4.63 -6.40 -16.85
C ASN A 11 5.93 -5.65 -16.56
N ASP A 12 6.72 -5.31 -17.57
CA ASP A 12 8.02 -4.65 -17.40
C ASP A 12 7.91 -3.12 -17.27
N ILE A 13 6.76 -2.56 -17.64
CA ILE A 13 6.54 -1.11 -17.62
C ILE A 13 6.22 -0.60 -16.20
N PHE A 14 5.56 -1.42 -15.37
CA PHE A 14 5.12 -1.03 -14.03
C PHE A 14 5.91 -1.77 -12.95
N ASN A 15 6.53 -1.01 -12.05
CA ASN A 15 7.32 -1.56 -10.95
C ASN A 15 6.80 -1.06 -9.59
N VAL A 16 6.94 -1.91 -8.54
CA VAL A 16 6.66 -1.56 -7.15
C VAL A 16 7.94 -1.67 -6.35
N ARG A 17 8.34 -0.58 -5.70
CA ARG A 17 9.50 -0.55 -4.80
C ARG A 17 9.27 0.38 -3.62
N SER A 18 10.05 0.20 -2.56
CA SER A 18 10.08 1.17 -1.45
C SER A 18 10.63 2.51 -1.92
N LEU A 19 10.06 3.60 -1.40
CA LEU A 19 10.57 4.95 -1.57
C LEU A 19 11.76 5.17 -0.63
N THR A 20 12.70 5.96 -1.13
CA THR A 20 13.76 6.56 -0.33
C THR A 20 13.42 8.02 -0.01
N GLU A 21 14.20 8.68 0.84
CA GLU A 21 14.05 10.12 1.11
C GLU A 21 14.02 10.95 -0.18
N ALA A 22 14.87 10.61 -1.14
CA ALA A 22 14.96 11.31 -2.43
C ALA A 22 13.67 11.23 -3.28
N ASP A 23 12.84 10.20 -3.06
CA ASP A 23 11.57 10.02 -3.77
C ASP A 23 10.42 10.82 -3.15
N LEU A 24 10.52 11.27 -1.89
CA LEU A 24 9.42 11.91 -1.15
C LEU A 24 8.78 13.11 -1.87
N PRO A 25 9.53 14.01 -2.53
CA PRO A 25 8.91 15.12 -3.27
C PRO A 25 7.93 14.66 -4.36
N SER A 26 8.10 13.45 -4.90
CA SER A 26 7.22 12.91 -5.94
C SER A 26 5.80 12.59 -5.43
N LEU A 27 5.60 12.48 -4.12
CA LEU A 27 4.27 12.23 -3.52
C LEU A 27 3.29 13.38 -3.80
N THR A 28 3.76 14.61 -4.01
CA THR A 28 2.91 15.76 -4.36
C THR A 28 2.19 15.59 -5.70
N GLN A 29 2.64 14.66 -6.54
CA GLN A 29 1.98 14.32 -7.79
C GLN A 29 0.72 13.46 -7.58
N LEU A 30 0.60 12.80 -6.42
CA LEU A 30 -0.48 11.87 -6.11
C LEU A 30 -1.56 12.46 -5.22
N PHE A 31 -1.20 13.46 -4.42
CA PHE A 31 -2.11 14.09 -3.47
C PHE A 31 -1.75 15.56 -3.29
N ASN A 32 -2.78 16.39 -3.11
CA ASN A 32 -2.62 17.81 -2.83
C ASN A 32 -2.48 18.03 -1.32
N TYR A 33 -1.26 18.30 -0.88
CA TYR A 33 -0.97 18.58 0.53
C TYR A 33 -1.14 20.05 0.83
N ASN A 34 -1.79 20.38 1.96
CA ASN A 34 -1.94 21.76 2.43
C ASN A 34 -0.60 22.36 2.86
N ASP A 35 0.30 21.52 3.40
CA ASP A 35 1.66 21.88 3.78
C ASP A 35 2.64 20.80 3.29
N GLU A 36 3.26 21.04 2.13
CA GLU A 36 4.22 20.11 1.55
C GLU A 36 5.49 19.98 2.39
N ALA A 37 5.95 21.07 3.02
CA ALA A 37 7.15 21.03 3.85
C ALA A 37 6.93 20.18 5.11
N GLU A 38 5.77 20.28 5.73
CA GLU A 38 5.38 19.42 6.85
C GLU A 38 5.27 17.96 6.42
N MET A 39 4.66 17.70 5.27
CA MET A 39 4.55 16.35 4.71
C MET A 39 5.93 15.73 4.49
N LEU A 40 6.85 16.45 3.86
CA LEU A 40 8.21 15.96 3.62
C LEU A 40 8.94 15.66 4.93
N ARG A 41 8.87 16.59 5.90
CA ARG A 41 9.49 16.41 7.21
C ARG A 41 8.94 15.21 7.96
N SER A 42 7.62 15.11 8.07
CA SER A 42 6.94 14.04 8.80
C SER A 42 7.20 12.67 8.20
N ASN A 43 7.12 12.53 6.86
CA ASN A 43 7.44 11.26 6.20
C ASN A 43 8.91 10.89 6.35
N LYS A 44 9.83 11.87 6.22
CA LYS A 44 11.25 11.62 6.45
C LYS A 44 11.52 11.12 7.87
N GLU A 45 10.98 11.77 8.88
CA GLU A 45 11.14 11.36 10.27
C GLU A 45 10.61 9.94 10.53
N ALA A 46 9.44 9.61 9.97
CA ALA A 46 8.86 8.28 10.12
C ALA A 46 9.66 7.19 9.41
N LEU A 47 10.22 7.48 8.21
CA LEU A 47 11.13 6.60 7.50
C LEU A 47 12.43 6.39 8.28
N ASP A 48 13.06 7.45 8.77
CA ASP A 48 14.33 7.40 9.51
C ASP A 48 14.20 6.58 10.82
N LYS A 49 13.04 6.64 11.47
CA LYS A 49 12.73 5.84 12.67
C LYS A 49 12.33 4.39 12.36
N GLY A 50 12.10 4.06 11.09
CA GLY A 50 11.58 2.75 10.69
C GLY A 50 10.14 2.48 11.16
N GLU A 51 9.38 3.51 11.50
CA GLU A 51 7.98 3.42 11.91
C GLU A 51 7.05 3.21 10.73
N VAL A 52 7.44 3.74 9.56
CA VAL A 52 6.70 3.68 8.31
C VAL A 52 7.63 3.26 7.16
N GLU A 53 7.11 2.50 6.21
CA GLU A 53 7.70 2.29 4.89
C GLU A 53 6.68 2.73 3.83
N ILE A 54 7.14 3.38 2.78
CA ILE A 54 6.29 3.83 1.68
C ILE A 54 6.64 3.03 0.44
N PHE A 55 5.66 2.34 -0.13
CA PHE A 55 5.81 1.65 -1.40
C PHE A 55 5.23 2.50 -2.52
N GLY A 56 6.03 2.70 -3.57
CA GLY A 56 5.63 3.39 -4.78
C GLY A 56 5.34 2.42 -5.92
N LEU A 57 4.31 2.72 -6.69
CA LEU A 57 4.06 2.14 -8.01
C LEU A 57 4.60 3.09 -9.06
N TYR A 58 5.46 2.60 -9.93
CA TYR A 58 6.13 3.38 -10.97
C TYR A 58 5.72 2.94 -12.36
N ALA A 59 5.57 3.89 -13.28
CA ALA A 59 5.54 3.68 -14.72
C ALA A 59 6.85 4.23 -15.30
N GLY A 60 7.80 3.34 -15.58
CA GLY A 60 9.19 3.74 -15.78
C GLY A 60 9.74 4.42 -14.52
N GLU A 61 10.19 5.69 -14.65
CA GLU A 61 10.69 6.48 -13.52
C GLU A 61 9.61 7.34 -12.83
N LYS A 62 8.40 7.42 -13.41
CA LYS A 62 7.32 8.24 -12.86
C LYS A 62 6.59 7.50 -11.75
N LEU A 63 6.51 8.11 -10.56
CA LEU A 63 5.66 7.65 -9.49
C LEU A 63 4.19 7.88 -9.86
N ILE A 64 3.38 6.83 -9.87
CA ILE A 64 1.96 6.85 -10.26
C ILE A 64 1.02 6.30 -9.18
N GLY A 65 1.55 5.80 -8.08
CA GLY A 65 0.77 5.31 -6.94
C GLY A 65 1.63 5.13 -5.71
N GLU A 66 0.98 5.11 -4.56
CA GLU A 66 1.60 4.93 -3.25
C GLU A 66 0.76 4.03 -2.35
N LEU A 67 1.42 3.36 -1.43
CA LEU A 67 0.84 2.65 -0.30
C LEU A 67 1.81 2.72 0.87
N HIS A 68 1.37 3.29 1.97
CA HIS A 68 2.16 3.40 3.19
C HIS A 68 1.90 2.20 4.11
N VAL A 69 2.94 1.76 4.79
CA VAL A 69 2.92 0.67 5.76
C VAL A 69 3.39 1.20 7.10
N LYS A 70 2.52 1.23 8.10
CA LYS A 70 2.86 1.58 9.48
C LYS A 70 3.20 0.30 10.24
N TYR A 71 4.38 0.24 10.83
CA TYR A 71 4.86 -0.88 11.62
C TYR A 71 4.64 -0.71 13.12
N ILE A 72 4.56 0.54 13.58
CA ILE A 72 4.45 0.91 14.99
C ILE A 72 3.32 1.91 15.17
N SER A 73 2.40 1.58 16.06
CA SER A 73 1.30 2.44 16.51
C SER A 73 1.04 2.17 17.99
N ASP A 74 0.58 3.17 18.72
CA ASP A 74 0.10 3.01 20.10
C ASP A 74 -1.24 2.24 20.17
N ASP A 75 -1.91 2.07 19.03
CA ASP A 75 -3.15 1.31 18.91
C ASP A 75 -2.87 -0.12 18.41
N GLU A 76 -2.98 -1.10 19.31
CA GLU A 76 -2.78 -2.52 18.98
C GLU A 76 -3.80 -3.06 17.97
N ARG A 77 -4.89 -2.35 17.72
CA ARG A 77 -5.83 -2.70 16.64
C ARG A 77 -5.24 -2.38 15.27
N GLU A 78 -4.40 -1.36 15.15
CA GLU A 78 -3.66 -1.02 13.92
C GLU A 78 -2.47 -1.94 13.70
N THR A 79 -1.56 -2.00 14.68
CA THR A 79 -0.30 -2.73 14.54
C THR A 79 -0.03 -3.64 15.74
N VAL A 80 0.62 -4.78 15.46
CA VAL A 80 1.19 -5.67 16.47
C VAL A 80 2.59 -6.05 16.01
N LYS A 81 3.59 -5.75 16.81
CA LYS A 81 4.99 -5.94 16.46
C LYS A 81 5.28 -7.34 15.92
N GLY A 82 5.87 -7.42 14.74
CA GLY A 82 6.24 -8.67 14.06
C GLY A 82 5.06 -9.52 13.58
N LYS A 83 3.82 -9.03 13.69
CA LYS A 83 2.63 -9.79 13.31
C LYS A 83 1.66 -9.00 12.42
N ARG A 84 1.32 -7.76 12.83
CA ARG A 84 0.31 -6.92 12.18
C ARG A 84 0.88 -5.59 11.77
N VAL A 85 0.55 -5.14 10.56
CA VAL A 85 0.86 -3.82 10.04
C VAL A 85 -0.40 -3.11 9.56
N TYR A 86 -0.38 -1.78 9.60
CA TYR A 86 -1.47 -0.94 9.11
C TYR A 86 -1.09 -0.34 7.75
N LEU A 87 -1.94 -0.59 6.76
CA LEU A 87 -1.80 -0.09 5.40
C LEU A 87 -2.67 1.15 5.23
N PHE A 88 -2.08 2.26 4.82
CA PHE A 88 -2.77 3.54 4.70
C PHE A 88 -2.25 4.35 3.51
N ALA A 89 -2.81 5.53 3.25
CA ALA A 89 -2.45 6.39 2.13
C ALA A 89 -2.38 5.64 0.78
N PHE A 90 -3.34 4.73 0.54
CA PHE A 90 -3.43 3.96 -0.70
C PHE A 90 -3.99 4.83 -1.82
N ARG A 91 -3.15 5.22 -2.78
CA ARG A 91 -3.51 6.12 -3.88
C ARG A 91 -2.94 5.65 -5.20
N VAL A 92 -3.68 5.92 -6.29
CA VAL A 92 -3.21 5.78 -7.67
C VAL A 92 -3.61 7.04 -8.42
N HIS A 93 -2.66 7.62 -9.16
CA HIS A 93 -2.88 8.81 -9.98
C HIS A 93 -4.08 8.62 -10.92
N SER A 94 -4.89 9.67 -11.10
CA SER A 94 -6.17 9.61 -11.82
C SER A 94 -6.04 8.98 -13.22
N ASP A 95 -5.03 9.35 -13.98
CA ASP A 95 -4.79 8.89 -15.35
C ASP A 95 -4.47 7.39 -15.45
N PHE A 96 -4.13 6.78 -14.33
CA PHE A 96 -3.75 5.36 -14.24
C PHE A 96 -4.79 4.50 -13.54
N ARG A 97 -5.92 5.08 -13.12
CA ARG A 97 -7.02 4.36 -12.49
C ARG A 97 -7.79 3.48 -13.48
N GLY A 98 -8.53 2.49 -12.96
CA GLY A 98 -9.34 1.59 -13.78
C GLY A 98 -8.57 0.50 -14.55
N LYS A 99 -7.23 0.45 -14.41
CA LYS A 99 -6.33 -0.48 -15.12
C LYS A 99 -5.81 -1.63 -14.22
N GLY A 100 -6.40 -1.84 -13.06
CA GLY A 100 -5.96 -2.88 -12.11
C GLY A 100 -4.67 -2.56 -11.35
N LEU A 101 -4.05 -1.39 -11.58
CA LEU A 101 -2.74 -1.04 -11.01
C LEU A 101 -2.76 -0.88 -9.48
N GLY A 102 -3.85 -0.41 -8.90
CA GLY A 102 -4.01 -0.38 -7.45
C GLY A 102 -4.03 -1.79 -6.85
N ARG A 103 -4.71 -2.74 -7.50
CA ARG A 103 -4.68 -4.16 -7.08
C ARG A 103 -3.27 -4.73 -7.16
N ARG A 104 -2.52 -4.41 -8.21
CA ARG A 104 -1.13 -4.83 -8.37
C ARG A 104 -0.25 -4.30 -7.24
N LEU A 105 -0.37 -3.01 -6.90
CA LEU A 105 0.36 -2.38 -5.79
C LEU A 105 0.03 -3.07 -4.46
N MET A 106 -1.24 -3.17 -4.11
CA MET A 106 -1.69 -3.80 -2.86
C MET A 106 -1.20 -5.25 -2.76
N LYS A 107 -1.39 -6.05 -3.81
CA LYS A 107 -0.94 -7.44 -3.84
C LYS A 107 0.56 -7.55 -3.61
N LYS A 108 1.37 -6.77 -4.35
CA LYS A 108 2.82 -6.82 -4.25
C LYS A 108 3.31 -6.44 -2.85
N VAL A 109 2.71 -5.43 -2.24
CA VAL A 109 3.07 -5.02 -0.87
C VAL A 109 2.70 -6.11 0.14
N ILE A 110 1.49 -6.69 0.06
CA ILE A 110 1.09 -7.80 0.95
C ILE A 110 2.03 -9.00 0.77
N ASP A 111 2.40 -9.36 -0.46
CA ASP A 111 3.34 -10.47 -0.73
C ASP A 111 4.70 -10.19 -0.07
N ILE A 112 5.28 -9.00 -0.26
CA ILE A 112 6.56 -8.60 0.35
C ILE A 112 6.49 -8.67 1.87
N LEU A 113 5.43 -8.16 2.48
CA LEU A 113 5.27 -8.16 3.94
C LEU A 113 5.02 -9.57 4.48
N SER A 114 4.28 -10.41 3.76
CA SER A 114 4.07 -11.81 4.12
C SER A 114 5.39 -12.60 4.09
N ASP A 115 6.24 -12.37 3.10
CA ASP A 115 7.58 -12.97 3.00
C ASP A 115 8.49 -12.52 4.15
N ARG A 116 8.27 -11.30 4.69
CA ARG A 116 8.93 -10.79 5.91
C ARG A 116 8.34 -11.35 7.21
N GLY A 117 7.28 -12.16 7.14
CA GLY A 117 6.68 -12.86 8.28
C GLY A 117 5.44 -12.19 8.88
N TYR A 118 4.95 -11.08 8.31
CA TYR A 118 3.69 -10.49 8.74
C TYR A 118 2.51 -11.34 8.28
N THR A 119 1.57 -11.58 9.19
CA THR A 119 0.41 -12.46 8.95
C THR A 119 -0.92 -11.73 9.08
N GLU A 120 -0.91 -10.51 9.54
CA GLU A 120 -2.11 -9.68 9.71
C GLU A 120 -1.88 -8.30 9.11
N PHE A 121 -2.91 -7.82 8.41
CA PHE A 121 -2.93 -6.52 7.74
C PHE A 121 -4.20 -5.80 8.12
N THR A 122 -4.12 -4.51 8.42
CA THR A 122 -5.28 -3.65 8.65
C THR A 122 -5.33 -2.53 7.64
N VAL A 123 -6.53 -2.09 7.29
CA VAL A 123 -6.82 -0.93 6.44
C VAL A 123 -7.96 -0.14 7.04
N GLY A 124 -7.95 1.18 6.90
CA GLY A 124 -9.06 2.06 7.25
C GLY A 124 -9.87 2.43 6.02
N ALA A 125 -11.20 2.47 6.15
CA ALA A 125 -12.09 3.03 5.14
C ALA A 125 -13.32 3.66 5.77
N GLU A 126 -13.70 4.84 5.26
CA GLU A 126 -14.98 5.46 5.56
C GLU A 126 -16.11 4.61 4.99
N GLU A 127 -17.27 4.64 5.66
CA GLU A 127 -18.42 3.78 5.32
C GLU A 127 -18.97 4.04 3.91
N ASP A 128 -18.87 5.26 3.44
CA ASP A 128 -19.32 5.72 2.12
C ASP A 128 -18.24 5.60 1.03
N ASN A 129 -17.00 5.22 1.38
CA ASN A 129 -15.92 5.01 0.40
C ASN A 129 -16.06 3.63 -0.27
N GLU A 130 -17.16 3.45 -1.04
CA GLU A 130 -17.48 2.20 -1.73
C GLU A 130 -16.33 1.69 -2.61
N ARG A 131 -15.55 2.60 -3.19
CA ARG A 131 -14.43 2.23 -4.04
C ARG A 131 -13.30 1.55 -3.26
N ALA A 132 -12.89 2.12 -2.13
CA ALA A 132 -11.88 1.52 -1.26
C ALA A 132 -12.39 0.20 -0.69
N LEU A 133 -13.63 0.17 -0.20
CA LEU A 133 -14.28 -1.03 0.34
C LEU A 133 -14.36 -2.16 -0.69
N HIS A 134 -14.69 -1.85 -1.96
CA HIS A 134 -14.69 -2.86 -3.02
C HIS A 134 -13.30 -3.48 -3.23
N ILE A 135 -12.25 -2.67 -3.25
CA ILE A 135 -10.87 -3.16 -3.38
C ILE A 135 -10.49 -4.00 -2.14
N TYR A 136 -10.73 -3.48 -0.95
CA TYR A 136 -10.34 -4.14 0.30
C TYR A 136 -11.05 -5.49 0.48
N ARG A 137 -12.35 -5.56 0.20
CA ARG A 137 -13.10 -6.84 0.23
C ARG A 137 -12.54 -7.86 -0.77
N ALA A 138 -12.15 -7.43 -1.97
CA ALA A 138 -11.54 -8.30 -2.96
C ALA A 138 -10.18 -8.87 -2.51
N PHE A 139 -9.51 -8.22 -1.53
CA PHE A 139 -8.30 -8.71 -0.88
C PHE A 139 -8.55 -9.49 0.42
N GLY A 140 -9.81 -9.65 0.84
CA GLY A 140 -10.17 -10.37 2.05
C GLY A 140 -10.07 -9.53 3.33
N PHE A 141 -10.14 -8.20 3.23
CA PHE A 141 -10.38 -7.30 4.36
C PHE A 141 -11.90 -7.22 4.59
N ASP A 142 -12.47 -8.24 5.17
CA ASP A 142 -13.92 -8.40 5.33
C ASP A 142 -14.40 -8.23 6.77
N LYS A 143 -13.47 -8.26 7.74
CA LYS A 143 -13.78 -8.17 9.16
C LYS A 143 -13.48 -6.75 9.68
N ALA A 144 -14.51 -5.97 9.94
CA ALA A 144 -14.39 -4.73 10.71
C ALA A 144 -14.08 -5.07 12.19
N ILE A 145 -13.02 -4.48 12.73
CA ILE A 145 -12.53 -4.74 14.09
C ILE A 145 -12.63 -3.53 15.02
N ALA A 146 -12.77 -2.33 14.47
CA ALA A 146 -12.95 -1.10 15.23
C ALA A 146 -13.54 0.01 14.37
N ARG A 147 -14.23 0.97 14.99
CA ARG A 147 -14.51 2.29 14.42
C ARG A 147 -13.57 3.30 15.06
N LYS A 148 -12.99 4.19 14.26
CA LYS A 148 -12.00 5.18 14.66
C LYS A 148 -12.38 6.56 14.14
N TYR A 149 -11.88 7.58 14.82
CA TYR A 149 -11.95 8.97 14.39
C TYR A 149 -10.54 9.51 14.21
N GLU A 150 -10.31 10.27 13.16
CA GLU A 150 -9.04 10.92 12.86
C GLU A 150 -9.29 12.33 12.32
N GLU A 151 -8.37 13.24 12.63
CA GLU A 151 -8.31 14.56 12.00
C GLU A 151 -7.12 14.61 11.03
N TYR A 152 -7.39 14.98 9.80
CA TYR A 152 -6.36 15.12 8.78
C TYR A 152 -6.57 16.41 7.99
N GLN A 153 -5.56 17.27 7.95
CA GLN A 153 -5.59 18.57 7.27
C GLN A 153 -6.75 19.50 7.74
N GLY A 154 -7.17 19.38 9.00
CA GLY A 154 -8.25 20.18 9.59
C GLY A 154 -9.65 19.60 9.44
N ASP A 155 -9.80 18.49 8.71
CA ASP A 155 -11.06 17.77 8.57
C ASP A 155 -11.07 16.53 9.46
N GLY A 156 -12.12 16.37 10.26
CA GLY A 156 -12.36 15.18 11.07
C GLY A 156 -13.23 14.17 10.33
N TYR A 157 -12.86 12.89 10.37
CA TYR A 157 -13.63 11.82 9.75
C TYR A 157 -13.62 10.54 10.58
N GLU A 158 -14.70 9.78 10.46
CA GLU A 158 -14.79 8.43 11.04
C GLU A 158 -14.53 7.38 9.98
N TYR A 159 -13.86 6.29 10.37
CA TYR A 159 -13.63 5.16 9.51
C TYR A 159 -13.67 3.84 10.27
N ASP A 160 -13.99 2.78 9.57
CA ASP A 160 -13.89 1.43 10.08
C ASP A 160 -12.53 0.84 9.74
N LEU A 161 -11.92 0.19 10.72
CA LEU A 161 -10.67 -0.55 10.57
C LEU A 161 -10.99 -2.01 10.24
N TYR A 162 -10.53 -2.46 9.08
CA TYR A 162 -10.73 -3.83 8.60
C TYR A 162 -9.46 -4.65 8.73
N LEU A 163 -9.63 -5.92 9.11
CA LEU A 163 -8.55 -6.89 9.29
C LEU A 163 -8.59 -7.96 8.20
N LYS A 164 -7.41 -8.24 7.64
CA LYS A 164 -7.10 -9.43 6.85
C LYS A 164 -6.06 -10.26 7.59
N SER A 165 -6.30 -11.58 7.71
CA SER A 165 -5.30 -12.55 8.17
C SER A 165 -4.89 -13.47 7.03
N VAL A 166 -3.60 -13.81 6.95
CA VAL A 166 -3.08 -14.81 6.00
C VAL A 166 -2.50 -15.98 6.80
N ASN A 167 -2.84 -17.20 6.40
CA ASN A 167 -2.27 -18.40 7.00
C ASN A 167 -0.91 -18.69 6.37
N LYS A 168 0.07 -19.05 7.18
CA LYS A 168 1.42 -19.41 6.68
C LYS A 168 1.42 -20.62 5.72
N GLU A 169 0.37 -21.44 5.74
CA GLU A 169 0.24 -22.62 4.90
C GLU A 169 -0.13 -22.31 3.45
N ASP A 170 -0.79 -21.18 3.19
CA ASP A 170 -1.18 -20.77 1.82
C ASP A 170 -0.01 -20.32 0.96
N ASN A 171 1.10 -19.86 1.56
CA ASN A 171 2.31 -19.43 0.83
C ASN A 171 3.17 -20.60 0.34
N THR A 172 3.04 -21.79 0.93
CA THR A 172 3.86 -22.96 0.53
C THR A 172 3.30 -23.64 -0.72
N SER A 173 2.00 -23.51 -0.99
CA SER A 173 1.35 -24.17 -2.13
C SER A 173 1.54 -23.46 -3.47
N LEU A 174 1.89 -22.17 -3.48
CA LEU A 174 2.17 -21.40 -4.70
C LEU A 174 3.56 -21.68 -5.29
N ASN A 175 4.54 -22.04 -4.46
CA ASN A 175 5.89 -22.35 -4.91
C ASN A 175 6.04 -23.78 -5.49
N PHE A 176 5.10 -24.68 -5.22
CA PHE A 176 5.16 -26.07 -5.75
C PHE A 176 4.51 -26.26 -7.12
N LYS A 177 3.78 -25.27 -7.65
CA LYS A 177 3.13 -25.36 -8.97
C LYS A 177 3.95 -24.82 -10.14
N LEU A 178 5.15 -24.28 -9.89
CA LEU A 178 6.05 -23.76 -10.94
C LEU A 178 7.20 -24.71 -11.28
N CYS A 179 7.26 -25.92 -10.71
CA CYS A 179 8.22 -26.95 -11.05
C CYS A 179 7.52 -28.23 -11.55
N LYS A 180 6.79 -28.12 -12.65
CA LYS A 180 6.46 -29.30 -13.51
C LYS A 180 6.27 -28.84 -14.93
#